data_fa468da537271c1883472aaed3188194
#
_entry.id   fa468da537271c1883472aaed3188194
#
_cell.length_a   1.000
_cell.length_b   1.000
_cell.length_c   1.000
_cell.angle_alpha   90.00
_cell.angle_beta   90.00
_cell.angle_gamma   90.00
#
_symmetry.space_group_name_H-M   'P 1'
#
loop_
_entity.id
_entity.type
_entity.pdbx_description
1 polymer ?
#
loop_
_entity_poly.entity_id
_entity_poly.type
_entity_poly.pdbx_seq_one_letter_code
_entity_poly.pdbx_strand_id
1 'polypeptide(L)'
;VQPALDTTAQARLLEQLRLRARLASAATGTAEWLFTSPEDLVLSLGRWGRPHTLPAGATFGLPGRCFANANLYAARHPGLYYVEGYALDRIGFAHPHAWCVDETGTVHDNTWEEPGLAYAGLPFTRDYAQNAGTDRLVHDHYRDHCRILRVGFPAGAIAEVGLPLAFPATA
;
A
#
# COMPACT_ATOMS: atom_id res chain seq x y z
N VAL A 1 16.80 -18.02 -3.00
CA VAL A 1 16.94 -17.23 -1.74
C VAL A 1 16.12 -15.98 -1.93
N GLN A 2 15.05 -15.81 -1.13
CA GLN A 2 14.25 -14.59 -1.16
C GLN A 2 15.09 -13.42 -0.60
N PRO A 3 15.13 -12.25 -1.25
CA PRO A 3 15.84 -11.11 -0.72
C PRO A 3 15.26 -10.72 0.65
N ALA A 4 16.14 -10.48 1.61
CA ALA A 4 15.75 -9.96 2.93
C ALA A 4 15.17 -8.54 2.75
N LEU A 5 14.22 -8.18 3.61
CA LEU A 5 13.71 -6.82 3.66
C LEU A 5 14.84 -5.85 4.06
N ASP A 6 15.00 -4.76 3.32
CA ASP A 6 15.94 -3.71 3.68
C ASP A 6 15.38 -2.89 4.85
N THR A 7 15.88 -3.16 6.04
CA THR A 7 15.43 -2.50 7.28
C THR A 7 15.67 -0.98 7.27
N THR A 8 16.70 -0.51 6.58
CA THR A 8 17.00 0.93 6.44
C THR A 8 15.96 1.61 5.56
N ALA A 9 15.63 1.01 4.41
CA ALA A 9 14.60 1.52 3.52
C ALA A 9 13.21 1.50 4.19
N GLN A 10 12.91 0.44 4.93
CA GLN A 10 11.67 0.35 5.71
C GLN A 10 11.58 1.44 6.78
N ALA A 11 12.65 1.65 7.55
CA ALA A 11 12.69 2.68 8.58
C ALA A 11 12.47 4.08 7.96
N ARG A 12 13.12 4.37 6.82
CA ARG A 12 12.96 5.62 6.09
C ARG A 12 11.52 5.83 5.58
N LEU A 13 10.90 4.78 5.04
CA LEU A 13 9.50 4.85 4.61
C LEU A 13 8.58 5.16 5.80
N LEU A 14 8.71 4.42 6.90
CA LEU A 14 7.89 4.64 8.10
C LEU A 14 8.09 6.04 8.69
N GLU A 15 9.31 6.57 8.71
CA GLU A 15 9.60 7.92 9.20
C GLU A 15 8.82 8.98 8.39
N GLN A 16 8.85 8.87 7.06
CA GLN A 16 8.11 9.80 6.19
C GLN A 16 6.59 9.68 6.39
N LEU A 17 6.06 8.46 6.51
CA LEU A 17 4.63 8.26 6.77
C LEU A 17 4.21 8.82 8.13
N ARG A 18 4.99 8.57 9.19
CA ARG A 18 4.72 9.11 10.53
C ARG A 18 4.76 10.64 10.55
N LEU A 19 5.70 11.26 9.82
CA LEU A 19 5.75 12.72 9.71
C LEU A 19 4.48 13.26 9.05
N ARG A 20 4.07 12.68 7.91
CA ARG A 20 2.86 13.10 7.17
C ARG A 20 1.61 12.90 8.02
N ALA A 21 1.46 11.75 8.70
CA ALA A 21 0.34 11.48 9.58
C ALA A 21 0.22 12.51 10.72
N ARG A 22 1.35 12.87 11.36
CA ARG A 22 1.37 13.91 12.40
C ARG A 22 0.96 15.28 11.87
N LEU A 23 1.44 15.67 10.68
CA LEU A 23 1.07 16.94 10.06
C LEU A 23 -0.42 16.98 9.71
N ALA A 24 -0.96 15.88 9.17
CA ALA A 24 -2.38 15.77 8.86
C ALA A 24 -3.25 15.86 10.13
N SER A 25 -2.90 15.13 11.18
CA SER A 25 -3.60 15.16 12.46
C SER A 25 -3.64 16.57 13.08
N ALA A 26 -2.55 17.31 12.99
CA ALA A 26 -2.50 18.69 13.49
C ALA A 26 -3.38 19.66 12.68
N ALA A 27 -3.63 19.38 11.39
CA ALA A 27 -4.35 20.28 10.50
C ALA A 27 -5.86 20.07 10.45
N THR A 28 -6.37 18.88 10.81
CA THR A 28 -7.72 18.47 10.42
C THR A 28 -8.73 18.35 11.56
N GLY A 29 -8.34 18.44 12.83
CA GLY A 29 -9.30 18.31 13.96
C GLY A 29 -10.07 16.97 13.97
N THR A 30 -9.52 15.91 13.36
CA THR A 30 -10.15 14.60 13.17
C THR A 30 -10.03 13.68 14.41
N ALA A 31 -10.00 14.24 15.61
CA ALA A 31 -9.77 13.48 16.86
C ALA A 31 -10.77 12.33 17.10
N GLU A 32 -11.95 12.38 16.48
CA GLU A 32 -12.99 11.34 16.60
C GLU A 32 -12.92 10.29 15.47
N TRP A 33 -12.03 10.45 14.49
CA TRP A 33 -11.90 9.52 13.40
C TRP A 33 -11.03 8.34 13.80
N LEU A 34 -11.29 7.19 13.18
CA LEU A 34 -10.49 5.98 13.42
C LEU A 34 -9.03 6.16 12.93
N PHE A 35 -8.86 6.86 11.82
CA PHE A 35 -7.56 7.23 11.25
C PHE A 35 -7.56 8.71 10.86
N THR A 36 -6.48 9.39 11.14
CA THR A 36 -6.37 10.84 10.87
C THR A 36 -5.98 11.15 9.40
N SER A 37 -5.42 10.18 8.69
CA SER A 37 -4.99 10.31 7.30
C SER A 37 -4.79 8.94 6.64
N PRO A 38 -4.60 8.89 5.30
CA PRO A 38 -4.19 7.67 4.61
C PRO A 38 -2.88 7.08 5.13
N GLU A 39 -1.92 7.91 5.53
CA GLU A 39 -0.67 7.45 6.14
C GLU A 39 -0.92 6.78 7.48
N ASP A 40 -1.77 7.35 8.32
CA ASP A 40 -2.14 6.78 9.62
C ASP A 40 -2.87 5.45 9.45
N LEU A 41 -3.79 5.37 8.47
CA LEU A 41 -4.48 4.14 8.07
C LEU A 41 -3.48 3.05 7.65
N VAL A 42 -2.50 3.39 6.78
CA VAL A 42 -1.47 2.44 6.34
C VAL A 42 -0.54 2.05 7.48
N LEU A 43 -0.13 2.99 8.34
CA LEU A 43 0.70 2.69 9.52
C LEU A 43 0.00 1.73 10.49
N SER A 44 -1.32 1.84 10.62
CA SER A 44 -2.12 1.04 11.54
C SER A 44 -2.47 -0.36 11.01
N LEU A 45 -2.83 -0.48 9.75
CA LEU A 45 -3.37 -1.72 9.15
C LEU A 45 -2.48 -2.32 8.06
N GLY A 46 -1.46 -1.59 7.62
CA GLY A 46 -0.65 -1.97 6.48
C GLY A 46 0.24 -3.18 6.72
N ARG A 47 0.73 -3.71 5.63
CA ARG A 47 1.64 -4.86 5.59
C ARG A 47 2.82 -4.54 4.67
N TRP A 48 3.97 -5.16 4.96
CA TRP A 48 5.16 -5.05 4.13
C TRP A 48 5.03 -5.92 2.88
N GLY A 49 5.31 -5.32 1.72
CA GLY A 49 5.61 -6.05 0.49
C GLY A 49 7.12 -6.24 0.36
N ARG A 50 7.56 -7.42 -0.08
CA ARG A 50 8.96 -7.70 -0.39
C ARG A 50 9.27 -7.24 -1.81
N PRO A 51 10.18 -6.26 -2.00
CA PRO A 51 10.57 -5.80 -3.33
C PRO A 51 11.06 -6.98 -4.20
N HIS A 52 10.59 -7.02 -5.43
CA HIS A 52 10.96 -8.04 -6.40
C HIS A 52 10.93 -7.46 -7.81
N THR A 53 11.93 -7.79 -8.61
CA THR A 53 11.96 -7.42 -10.04
C THR A 53 11.11 -8.40 -10.82
N LEU A 54 10.20 -7.89 -11.63
CA LEU A 54 9.41 -8.74 -12.50
C LEU A 54 10.30 -9.49 -13.50
N PRO A 55 9.91 -10.71 -13.91
CA PRO A 55 10.69 -11.51 -14.84
C PRO A 55 10.85 -10.80 -16.20
N ALA A 56 11.92 -11.13 -16.90
CA ALA A 56 12.13 -10.63 -18.26
C ALA A 56 10.93 -10.98 -19.16
N GLY A 57 10.44 -10.00 -19.90
CA GLY A 57 9.24 -10.13 -20.73
C GLY A 57 7.92 -9.84 -20.02
N ALA A 58 7.94 -9.45 -18.74
CA ALA A 58 6.74 -8.97 -18.06
C ALA A 58 6.18 -7.74 -18.77
N THR A 59 4.85 -7.64 -18.79
CA THR A 59 4.18 -6.49 -19.38
C THR A 59 4.03 -5.39 -18.34
N PHE A 60 4.65 -4.25 -18.59
CA PHE A 60 4.47 -3.04 -17.79
C PHE A 60 3.28 -2.23 -18.27
N GLY A 61 2.60 -1.58 -17.33
CA GLY A 61 1.54 -0.63 -17.61
C GLY A 61 2.06 0.76 -17.95
N LEU A 62 1.17 1.72 -18.13
CA LEU A 62 1.54 3.09 -18.45
C LEU A 62 2.18 3.79 -17.24
N PRO A 63 3.29 4.52 -17.41
CA PRO A 63 3.88 5.34 -16.36
C PRO A 63 2.86 6.30 -15.72
N GLY A 64 2.94 6.47 -14.40
CA GLY A 64 2.04 7.35 -13.64
C GLY A 64 0.63 6.82 -13.41
N ARG A 65 0.31 5.59 -13.85
CA ARG A 65 -1.02 4.98 -13.71
C ARG A 65 -1.02 3.75 -12.79
N CYS A 66 -0.23 3.78 -11.74
CA CYS A 66 0.00 2.63 -10.85
C CYS A 66 -1.32 1.99 -10.33
N PHE A 67 -2.32 2.78 -9.93
CA PHE A 67 -3.59 2.28 -9.44
C PHE A 67 -4.33 1.43 -10.49
N ALA A 68 -4.54 1.99 -11.68
CA ALA A 68 -5.19 1.29 -12.78
C ALA A 68 -4.36 0.09 -13.27
N ASN A 69 -3.02 0.25 -13.36
CA ASN A 69 -2.11 -0.83 -13.77
C ASN A 69 -2.20 -2.02 -12.81
N ALA A 70 -2.07 -1.78 -11.51
CA ALA A 70 -2.11 -2.82 -10.50
C ALA A 70 -3.49 -3.49 -10.39
N ASN A 71 -4.56 -2.72 -10.48
CA ASN A 71 -5.93 -3.25 -10.47
C ASN A 71 -6.18 -4.20 -11.65
N LEU A 72 -5.83 -3.78 -12.88
CA LEU A 72 -5.93 -4.61 -14.07
C LEU A 72 -5.02 -5.83 -14.00
N TYR A 73 -3.83 -5.69 -13.42
CA TYR A 73 -2.88 -6.80 -13.28
C TYR A 73 -3.42 -7.85 -12.31
N ALA A 74 -3.93 -7.45 -11.14
CA ALA A 74 -4.59 -8.34 -10.19
C ALA A 74 -5.82 -9.04 -10.78
N ALA A 75 -6.63 -8.31 -11.57
CA ALA A 75 -7.79 -8.90 -12.23
C ALA A 75 -7.44 -10.05 -13.18
N ARG A 76 -6.28 -9.96 -13.86
CA ARG A 76 -5.79 -10.96 -14.82
C ARG A 76 -4.97 -12.09 -14.21
N HIS A 77 -4.52 -11.95 -12.96
CA HIS A 77 -3.67 -12.92 -12.25
C HIS A 77 -4.34 -13.36 -10.94
N PRO A 78 -5.10 -14.47 -10.95
CA PRO A 78 -5.92 -14.89 -9.79
C PRO A 78 -5.17 -15.09 -8.48
N GLY A 79 -3.86 -15.38 -8.52
CA GLY A 79 -3.01 -15.55 -7.34
C GLY A 79 -2.44 -14.24 -6.77
N LEU A 80 -2.83 -13.08 -7.33
CA LEU A 80 -2.34 -11.79 -6.87
C LEU A 80 -3.43 -10.97 -6.20
N TYR A 81 -3.03 -10.25 -5.15
CA TYR A 81 -3.84 -9.30 -4.41
C TYR A 81 -3.45 -7.88 -4.81
N TYR A 82 -4.43 -7.04 -5.09
CA TYR A 82 -4.24 -5.61 -5.27
C TYR A 82 -3.84 -4.96 -3.95
N VAL A 83 -2.81 -4.15 -3.96
CA VAL A 83 -2.32 -3.42 -2.78
C VAL A 83 -2.28 -1.93 -3.09
N GLU A 84 -2.71 -1.12 -2.14
CA GLU A 84 -2.62 0.31 -2.21
C GLU A 84 -1.98 0.87 -0.94
N GLY A 85 -1.04 1.78 -1.10
CA GLY A 85 -0.29 2.35 0.02
C GLY A 85 0.84 3.27 -0.44
N TYR A 86 2.03 3.05 0.10
CA TYR A 86 3.20 3.88 -0.18
C TYR A 86 4.40 3.01 -0.55
N ALA A 87 5.11 3.42 -1.58
CA ALA A 87 6.38 2.83 -1.97
C ALA A 87 7.50 3.86 -1.86
N LEU A 88 8.66 3.44 -1.37
CA LEU A 88 9.88 4.24 -1.32
C LEU A 88 10.61 4.07 -2.65
N ASP A 89 10.77 5.15 -3.39
CA ASP A 89 11.53 5.12 -4.65
C ASP A 89 13.04 4.98 -4.41
N ARG A 90 13.81 4.83 -5.49
CA ARG A 90 15.27 4.60 -5.41
C ARG A 90 16.09 5.81 -4.95
N ILE A 91 15.50 7.00 -5.00
CA ILE A 91 16.12 8.22 -4.45
C ILE A 91 15.64 8.53 -3.03
N GLY A 92 14.77 7.68 -2.48
CA GLY A 92 14.37 7.65 -1.08
C GLY A 92 13.21 8.55 -0.73
N PHE A 93 12.27 8.78 -1.66
CA PHE A 93 11.01 9.45 -1.38
C PHE A 93 9.84 8.47 -1.35
N ALA A 94 8.95 8.65 -0.39
CA ALA A 94 7.70 7.90 -0.28
C ALA A 94 6.63 8.49 -1.19
N HIS A 95 6.08 7.67 -2.09
CA HIS A 95 5.00 8.03 -2.99
C HIS A 95 3.74 7.24 -2.70
N PRO A 96 2.53 7.85 -2.79
CA PRO A 96 1.30 7.09 -2.98
C PRO A 96 1.46 6.17 -4.19
N HIS A 97 1.22 4.86 -4.00
CA HIS A 97 1.47 3.86 -5.02
C HIS A 97 0.54 2.66 -4.89
N ALA A 98 0.38 1.93 -5.98
CA ALA A 98 -0.32 0.66 -6.00
C ALA A 98 0.47 -0.38 -6.78
N TRP A 99 0.41 -1.62 -6.32
CA TRP A 99 1.10 -2.80 -6.86
C TRP A 99 0.29 -4.05 -6.58
N CYS A 100 0.80 -5.21 -6.96
CA CYS A 100 0.22 -6.48 -6.52
C CYS A 100 1.19 -7.23 -5.60
N VAL A 101 0.65 -8.13 -4.78
CA VAL A 101 1.44 -9.11 -4.02
C VAL A 101 0.86 -10.50 -4.19
N ASP A 102 1.71 -11.52 -4.12
CA ASP A 102 1.30 -12.90 -3.99
C ASP A 102 1.01 -13.29 -2.52
N GLU A 103 0.64 -14.53 -2.25
CA GLU A 103 0.36 -15.05 -0.91
C GLU A 103 1.55 -14.94 0.04
N THR A 104 2.78 -14.90 -0.47
CA THR A 104 3.99 -14.75 0.32
C THR A 104 4.35 -13.30 0.63
N GLY A 105 3.62 -12.34 0.04
CA GLY A 105 3.88 -10.91 0.13
C GLY A 105 4.99 -10.44 -0.82
N THR A 106 5.35 -11.21 -1.85
CA THR A 106 6.26 -10.77 -2.90
C THR A 106 5.59 -9.73 -3.79
N VAL A 107 6.26 -8.61 -4.01
CA VAL A 107 5.75 -7.50 -4.82
C VAL A 107 5.82 -7.82 -6.31
N HIS A 108 4.73 -7.55 -7.01
CA HIS A 108 4.61 -7.55 -8.46
C HIS A 108 4.19 -6.16 -8.90
N ASP A 109 5.18 -5.26 -9.06
CA ASP A 109 4.97 -3.89 -9.50
C ASP A 109 5.11 -3.79 -11.02
N ASN A 110 3.98 -3.69 -11.70
CA ASN A 110 3.94 -3.57 -13.17
C ASN A 110 3.93 -2.11 -13.66
N THR A 111 4.30 -1.17 -12.80
CA THR A 111 4.40 0.26 -13.15
C THR A 111 5.85 0.75 -13.14
N TRP A 112 6.62 0.33 -12.15
CA TRP A 112 8.02 0.67 -12.03
C TRP A 112 8.89 -0.47 -12.57
N GLU A 113 9.71 -0.21 -13.60
CA GLU A 113 10.63 -1.21 -14.17
C GLU A 113 11.67 -1.66 -13.15
N GLU A 114 12.19 -0.73 -12.35
CA GLU A 114 13.00 -1.02 -11.18
C GLU A 114 12.12 -0.93 -9.93
N PRO A 115 12.04 -1.99 -9.13
CA PRO A 115 11.21 -1.97 -7.94
C PRO A 115 11.67 -0.90 -6.95
N GLY A 116 10.73 -0.37 -6.19
CA GLY A 116 11.00 0.49 -5.06
C GLY A 116 11.84 -0.20 -3.99
N LEU A 117 12.45 0.58 -3.11
CA LEU A 117 13.29 0.07 -2.01
C LEU A 117 12.46 -0.55 -0.88
N ALA A 118 11.25 -0.07 -0.65
CA ALA A 118 10.33 -0.59 0.35
C ALA A 118 8.87 -0.32 -0.07
N TYR A 119 7.96 -1.20 0.36
CA TYR A 119 6.53 -1.11 0.07
C TYR A 119 5.74 -1.36 1.36
N ALA A 120 4.86 -0.43 1.72
CA ALA A 120 3.95 -0.53 2.86
C ALA A 120 2.53 -0.18 2.42
N GLY A 121 1.59 -1.12 2.53
CA GLY A 121 0.22 -0.89 2.05
C GLY A 121 -0.79 -1.92 2.54
N LEU A 122 -2.03 -1.74 2.11
CA LEU A 122 -3.14 -2.61 2.44
C LEU A 122 -3.42 -3.55 1.26
N PRO A 123 -3.21 -4.85 1.41
CA PRO A 123 -3.64 -5.84 0.43
C PRO A 123 -5.15 -6.03 0.54
N PHE A 124 -5.85 -5.93 -0.57
CA PHE A 124 -7.31 -6.10 -0.61
C PHE A 124 -7.69 -7.48 -1.13
N THR A 125 -8.75 -8.04 -0.56
CA THR A 125 -9.36 -9.25 -1.11
C THR A 125 -9.85 -8.96 -2.53
N ARG A 126 -9.81 -9.99 -3.39
CA ARG A 126 -10.20 -9.85 -4.80
C ARG A 126 -11.62 -9.32 -4.96
N ASP A 127 -12.55 -9.90 -4.19
CA ASP A 127 -13.96 -9.51 -4.26
C ASP A 127 -14.14 -8.05 -3.88
N TYR A 128 -13.46 -7.59 -2.83
CA TYR A 128 -13.53 -6.19 -2.41
C TYR A 128 -12.96 -5.26 -3.47
N ALA A 129 -11.75 -5.53 -3.98
CA ALA A 129 -11.09 -4.69 -4.98
C ALA A 129 -11.91 -4.58 -6.28
N GLN A 130 -12.51 -5.69 -6.74
CA GLN A 130 -13.32 -5.71 -7.96
C GLN A 130 -14.67 -5.00 -7.82
N ASN A 131 -15.28 -5.04 -6.64
CA ASN A 131 -16.60 -4.47 -6.38
C ASN A 131 -16.57 -3.01 -5.89
N ALA A 132 -15.40 -2.46 -5.59
CA ALA A 132 -15.27 -1.12 -5.01
C ALA A 132 -15.65 0.04 -5.96
N GLY A 133 -15.75 -0.20 -7.26
CA GLY A 133 -16.11 0.80 -8.26
C GLY A 133 -15.04 1.89 -8.49
N THR A 134 -13.85 1.70 -7.94
CA THR A 134 -12.68 2.56 -8.11
C THR A 134 -11.41 1.73 -7.95
N ASP A 135 -10.34 2.17 -8.60
CA ASP A 135 -9.00 1.61 -8.45
C ASP A 135 -8.15 2.34 -7.38
N ARG A 136 -8.77 3.28 -6.62
CA ARG A 136 -8.13 4.03 -5.53
C ARG A 136 -8.91 3.83 -4.23
N LEU A 137 -8.53 2.81 -3.48
CA LEU A 137 -9.26 2.40 -2.27
C LEU A 137 -8.82 3.16 -1.01
N VAL A 138 -7.55 3.54 -0.95
CA VAL A 138 -6.94 4.31 0.15
C VAL A 138 -6.83 5.78 -0.22
N HIS A 139 -6.31 6.08 -1.41
CA HIS A 139 -6.00 7.44 -1.85
C HIS A 139 -7.18 8.20 -2.45
N ASP A 140 -8.36 7.57 -2.56
CA ASP A 140 -9.63 8.24 -2.84
C ASP A 140 -10.47 8.42 -1.56
N HIS A 141 -9.78 8.63 -0.45
CA HIS A 141 -10.35 8.69 0.90
C HIS A 141 -11.39 9.80 1.10
N TYR A 142 -11.45 10.79 0.21
CA TYR A 142 -12.48 11.85 0.24
C TYR A 142 -13.89 11.36 -0.10
N ARG A 143 -14.02 10.18 -0.71
CA ARG A 143 -15.32 9.59 -1.03
C ARG A 143 -16.13 9.36 0.24
N ASP A 144 -17.45 9.50 0.13
CA ASP A 144 -18.40 9.30 1.21
C ASP A 144 -18.01 10.05 2.50
N HIS A 145 -17.58 11.30 2.36
CA HIS A 145 -17.14 12.13 3.48
C HIS A 145 -16.04 11.47 4.32
N CYS A 146 -15.03 10.96 3.66
CA CYS A 146 -13.88 10.28 4.28
C CYS A 146 -14.26 9.03 5.08
N ARG A 147 -15.24 8.27 4.61
CA ARG A 147 -15.78 7.10 5.33
C ARG A 147 -14.69 6.14 5.80
N ILE A 148 -13.72 5.78 4.94
CA ILE A 148 -12.65 4.83 5.31
C ILE A 148 -11.75 5.33 6.44
N LEU A 149 -11.55 6.64 6.56
CA LEU A 149 -10.80 7.23 7.66
C LEU A 149 -11.63 7.31 8.95
N ARG A 150 -12.94 7.51 8.83
CA ARG A 150 -13.82 7.60 10.01
C ARG A 150 -14.14 6.26 10.64
N VAL A 151 -14.40 5.23 9.83
CA VAL A 151 -14.92 3.94 10.31
C VAL A 151 -14.15 2.72 9.80
N GLY A 152 -13.11 2.91 8.98
CA GLY A 152 -12.32 1.85 8.41
C GLY A 152 -13.00 1.11 7.25
N PHE A 153 -12.36 0.02 6.84
CA PHE A 153 -12.87 -0.90 5.82
C PHE A 153 -13.83 -1.91 6.44
N PRO A 154 -14.78 -2.45 5.66
CA PRO A 154 -15.62 -3.53 6.13
C PRO A 154 -14.81 -4.80 6.43
N ALA A 155 -15.32 -5.64 7.31
CA ALA A 155 -14.71 -6.93 7.61
C ALA A 155 -14.52 -7.76 6.33
N GLY A 156 -13.35 -8.38 6.19
CA GLY A 156 -13.00 -9.17 5.01
C GLY A 156 -12.57 -8.36 3.77
N ALA A 157 -12.45 -7.04 3.86
CA ALA A 157 -11.92 -6.23 2.77
C ALA A 157 -10.40 -6.38 2.61
N ILE A 158 -9.67 -6.48 3.72
CA ILE A 158 -8.20 -6.57 3.75
C ILE A 158 -7.80 -8.04 3.85
N ALA A 159 -6.87 -8.45 2.97
CA ALA A 159 -6.30 -9.80 2.97
C ALA A 159 -5.09 -9.90 3.93
N GLU A 160 -4.93 -11.06 4.57
CA GLU A 160 -3.83 -11.30 5.51
C GLU A 160 -2.57 -11.84 4.82
N VAL A 161 -2.11 -11.17 3.76
CA VAL A 161 -0.92 -11.52 2.99
C VAL A 161 0.22 -10.54 3.26
N GLY A 162 1.46 -11.00 3.19
CA GLY A 162 2.64 -10.21 3.55
C GLY A 162 2.87 -10.13 5.07
N LEU A 163 3.91 -9.43 5.49
CA LEU A 163 4.26 -9.25 6.90
C LEU A 163 3.58 -8.02 7.49
N PRO A 164 2.96 -8.10 8.67
CA PRO A 164 2.45 -6.92 9.36
C PRO A 164 3.53 -5.85 9.50
N LEU A 165 3.13 -4.56 9.46
CA LEU A 165 4.00 -3.48 9.85
C LEU A 165 4.25 -3.61 11.35
N ALA A 166 5.29 -4.35 11.74
CA ALA A 166 5.67 -4.46 13.14
C ALA A 166 6.13 -3.07 13.61
N PHE A 167 5.40 -2.47 14.53
CA PHE A 167 5.95 -1.38 15.31
C PHE A 167 6.99 -2.00 16.23
N PRO A 168 8.25 -1.53 16.24
CA PRO A 168 9.13 -1.87 17.34
C PRO A 168 8.41 -1.41 18.60
N ALA A 169 8.20 -2.34 19.52
CA ALA A 169 7.69 -2.01 20.84
C ALA A 169 8.54 -0.87 21.36
N THR A 170 7.92 0.26 21.67
CA THR A 170 8.58 1.35 22.37
C THR A 170 9.06 0.79 23.70
N ALA A 171 10.37 0.62 23.81
CA ALA A 171 11.02 0.31 25.10
C ALA A 171 10.89 1.51 26.03
#